data_13e7ef680f3a4fc7d3598d4e76b201c0
#
_entry.id   13e7ef680f3a4fc7d3598d4e76b201c0
#
_cell.length_a   1.000
_cell.length_b   1.000
_cell.length_c   1.000
_cell.angle_alpha   90.00
_cell.angle_beta   90.00
_cell.angle_gamma   90.00
#
_symmetry.space_group_name_H-M   'P 1'
#
loop_
_entity.id
_entity.type
_entity.pdbx_description
1 polymer ?
#
loop_
_entity_poly.entity_id
_entity_poly.type
_entity_poly.pdbx_seq_one_letter_code
_entity_poly.pdbx_strand_id
1 'polypeptide(L)'
;IGRDIHVGDTIIGIKGRVGFEAAAPVIILKAHHALEKHVLTKWQLNWKDQLALFYGNWLHEGQILDPVMRDMEAFFESTQQNVTGTVFLELAPYRFQVTGIESAYDLMSSRFGKYGEMNNGWTGEDVRGFSKIFGNQTMIYHAVKEATDGK
;
A
#
# COMPACT_ATOMS: atom_id res chain seq x y z
N ILE A 1 16.02 -1.93 14.90
CA ILE A 1 14.75 -1.20 14.96
C ILE A 1 14.87 -0.13 16.03
N GLY A 2 14.59 1.09 15.67
CA GLY A 2 14.53 2.23 16.59
C GLY A 2 13.10 2.68 16.80
N ARG A 3 12.79 3.14 18.00
CA ARG A 3 11.53 3.76 18.36
C ARG A 3 11.77 4.96 19.25
N ASP A 4 11.04 6.01 18.99
CA ASP A 4 10.97 7.16 19.88
C ASP A 4 9.95 6.88 20.99
N ILE A 5 10.16 7.46 22.14
CA ILE A 5 9.20 7.42 23.25
C ILE A 5 8.38 8.71 23.14
N HIS A 6 7.09 8.60 22.99
CA HIS A 6 6.21 9.74 22.86
C HIS A 6 4.93 9.59 23.69
N VAL A 7 4.31 10.72 23.96
CA VAL A 7 2.97 10.83 24.53
C VAL A 7 2.12 11.56 23.52
N GLY A 8 1.17 10.86 22.92
CA GLY A 8 0.49 11.32 21.74
C GLY A 8 1.50 11.65 20.63
N ASP A 9 1.43 12.83 20.05
CA ASP A 9 2.34 13.29 18.99
C ASP A 9 3.66 13.89 19.54
N THR A 10 3.83 13.95 20.86
CA THR A 10 5.01 14.57 21.49
C THR A 10 6.06 13.52 21.77
N ILE A 11 7.24 13.66 21.18
CA ILE A 11 8.41 12.83 21.46
C ILE A 11 8.99 13.29 22.81
N ILE A 12 9.01 12.39 23.79
CA ILE A 12 9.56 12.63 25.12
C ILE A 12 10.89 11.93 25.36
N GLY A 13 11.32 11.11 24.43
CA GLY A 13 12.61 10.44 24.51
C GLY A 13 12.88 9.56 23.29
N ILE A 14 14.12 9.10 23.19
CA ILE A 14 14.53 8.17 22.13
C ILE A 14 14.87 6.83 22.80
N LYS A 15 14.13 5.79 22.42
CA LYS A 15 14.35 4.44 22.95
C LYS A 15 15.68 3.82 22.50
N GLY A 16 16.27 4.38 21.47
CA GLY A 16 17.46 3.85 20.83
C GLY A 16 17.16 2.89 19.68
N ARG A 17 18.19 2.50 18.98
CA ARG A 17 18.12 1.57 17.86
C ARG A 17 18.75 0.24 18.28
N VAL A 18 18.02 -0.84 18.08
CA VAL A 18 18.51 -2.19 18.25
C VAL A 18 18.45 -2.87 16.89
N GLY A 19 19.60 -3.28 16.40
CA GLY A 19 19.70 -4.15 15.22
C GLY A 19 19.49 -5.60 15.65
N PHE A 20 18.64 -6.33 14.94
CA PHE A 20 18.51 -7.77 15.09
C PHE A 20 18.19 -8.42 13.74
N GLU A 21 18.58 -9.66 13.59
CA GLU A 21 18.26 -10.44 12.40
C GLU A 21 16.87 -11.04 12.53
N ALA A 22 16.00 -10.75 11.58
CA ALA A 22 14.62 -11.23 11.54
C ALA A 22 14.26 -11.68 10.12
N ALA A 23 15.08 -12.53 9.52
CA ALA A 23 14.96 -12.92 8.12
C ALA A 23 13.60 -13.57 7.83
N ALA A 24 13.17 -14.55 8.64
CA ALA A 24 11.90 -15.24 8.40
C ALA A 24 10.68 -14.32 8.46
N PRO A 25 10.48 -13.47 9.50
CA PRO A 25 9.39 -12.50 9.50
C PRO A 25 9.41 -11.55 8.30
N VAL A 26 10.58 -11.05 7.91
CA VAL A 26 10.71 -10.15 6.75
C VAL A 26 10.30 -10.84 5.46
N ILE A 27 10.75 -12.08 5.25
CA ILE A 27 10.41 -12.87 4.06
C ILE A 27 8.90 -13.13 4.01
N ILE A 28 8.29 -13.57 5.13
CA ILE A 28 6.86 -13.85 5.21
C ILE A 28 6.03 -12.60 4.93
N LEU A 29 6.35 -11.48 5.56
CA LEU A 29 5.63 -10.22 5.33
C LEU A 29 5.74 -9.74 3.89
N LYS A 30 6.92 -9.86 3.28
CA LYS A 30 7.12 -9.46 1.88
C LYS A 30 6.41 -10.41 0.91
N ALA A 31 6.40 -11.71 1.18
CA ALA A 31 5.65 -12.69 0.40
C ALA A 31 4.14 -12.40 0.48
N HIS A 32 3.61 -12.17 1.68
CA HIS A 32 2.22 -11.81 1.88
C HIS A 32 1.85 -10.52 1.14
N HIS A 33 2.65 -9.48 1.29
CA HIS A 33 2.42 -8.21 0.57
C HIS A 33 2.50 -8.36 -0.96
N ALA A 34 3.34 -9.25 -1.47
CA ALA A 34 3.36 -9.57 -2.89
C ALA A 34 2.04 -10.22 -3.35
N LEU A 35 1.48 -11.12 -2.55
CA LEU A 35 0.18 -11.72 -2.81
C LEU A 35 -0.96 -10.68 -2.75
N GLU A 36 -0.94 -9.80 -1.76
CA GLU A 36 -1.90 -8.70 -1.65
C GLU A 36 -1.95 -7.84 -2.92
N LYS A 37 -0.81 -7.53 -3.52
CA LYS A 37 -0.73 -6.74 -4.77
C LYS A 37 -1.41 -7.41 -5.96
N HIS A 38 -1.56 -8.73 -5.93
CA HIS A 38 -2.26 -9.48 -6.96
C HIS A 38 -3.75 -9.61 -6.71
N VAL A 39 -4.17 -9.56 -5.45
CA VAL A 39 -5.55 -9.87 -5.02
C VAL A 39 -6.35 -8.63 -4.65
N LEU A 40 -5.71 -7.63 -4.05
CA LEU A 40 -6.40 -6.42 -3.62
C LEU A 40 -6.47 -5.38 -4.74
N THR A 41 -7.58 -4.64 -4.78
CA THR A 41 -7.68 -3.47 -5.63
C THR A 41 -6.72 -2.37 -5.15
N LYS A 42 -6.41 -1.42 -6.04
CA LYS A 42 -5.58 -0.25 -5.72
C LYS A 42 -6.03 0.45 -4.44
N TRP A 43 -7.33 0.65 -4.27
CA TRP A 43 -7.86 1.38 -3.13
C TRP A 43 -7.86 0.57 -1.83
N GLN A 44 -8.13 -0.74 -1.90
CA GLN A 44 -7.98 -1.63 -0.74
C GLN A 44 -6.53 -1.64 -0.24
N LEU A 45 -5.57 -1.80 -1.14
CA LEU A 45 -4.15 -1.80 -0.78
C LEU A 45 -3.71 -0.47 -0.16
N ASN A 46 -4.11 0.64 -0.79
CA ASN A 46 -3.75 1.98 -0.31
C ASN A 46 -4.32 2.25 1.10
N TRP A 47 -5.60 1.96 1.33
CA TRP A 47 -6.21 2.13 2.64
C TRP A 47 -5.62 1.20 3.69
N LYS A 48 -5.38 -0.05 3.34
CA LYS A 48 -4.73 -1.00 4.24
C LYS A 48 -3.37 -0.49 4.72
N ASP A 49 -2.54 -0.01 3.80
CA ASP A 49 -1.20 0.48 4.14
C ASP A 49 -1.26 1.73 5.03
N GLN A 50 -2.19 2.64 4.79
CA GLN A 50 -2.39 3.82 5.64
C GLN A 50 -2.89 3.45 7.03
N LEU A 51 -3.94 2.63 7.11
CA LEU A 51 -4.50 2.20 8.40
C LEU A 51 -3.50 1.38 9.21
N ALA A 52 -2.64 0.59 8.57
CA ALA A 52 -1.61 -0.18 9.24
C ALA A 52 -0.60 0.71 9.98
N LEU A 53 -0.29 1.91 9.46
CA LEU A 53 0.56 2.88 10.16
C LEU A 53 -0.10 3.39 11.44
N PHE A 54 -1.37 3.79 11.37
CA PHE A 54 -2.13 4.24 12.54
C PHE A 54 -2.28 3.12 13.56
N TYR A 55 -2.69 1.94 13.09
CA TYR A 55 -2.85 0.77 13.95
C TYR A 55 -1.55 0.45 14.71
N GLY A 56 -0.43 0.40 14.00
CA GLY A 56 0.87 0.13 14.60
C GLY A 56 1.32 1.19 15.60
N ASN A 57 1.07 2.48 15.32
CA ASN A 57 1.40 3.57 16.22
C ASN A 57 0.55 3.54 17.48
N TRP A 58 -0.76 3.41 17.36
CA TRP A 58 -1.67 3.37 18.51
C TRP A 58 -1.49 2.12 19.36
N LEU A 59 -1.18 0.97 18.73
CA LEU A 59 -0.78 -0.23 19.47
C LEU A 59 0.48 0.02 20.29
N HIS A 60 1.47 0.70 19.70
CA HIS A 60 2.71 1.08 20.40
C HIS A 60 2.45 2.05 21.58
N GLU A 61 1.49 2.93 21.45
CA GLU A 61 1.06 3.88 22.48
C GLU A 61 0.14 3.27 23.54
N GLY A 62 -0.20 2.00 23.46
CA GLY A 62 -1.08 1.31 24.40
C GLY A 62 -2.57 1.58 24.20
N GLN A 63 -2.97 2.10 23.04
CA GLN A 63 -4.37 2.44 22.72
C GLN A 63 -5.21 1.24 22.25
N ILE A 64 -4.80 0.03 22.55
CA ILE A 64 -5.43 -1.20 22.06
C ILE A 64 -6.93 -1.34 22.42
N LEU A 65 -7.36 -0.66 23.47
CA LEU A 65 -8.76 -0.68 23.93
C LEU A 65 -9.62 0.42 23.30
N ASP A 66 -9.02 1.32 22.51
CA ASP A 66 -9.82 2.32 21.79
C ASP A 66 -10.72 1.63 20.77
N PRO A 67 -12.03 2.01 20.69
CA PRO A 67 -12.97 1.41 19.74
C PRO A 67 -12.50 1.43 18.29
N VAL A 68 -11.78 2.47 17.87
CA VAL A 68 -11.26 2.60 16.49
C VAL A 68 -10.33 1.45 16.11
N MET A 69 -9.66 0.79 17.07
CA MET A 69 -8.84 -0.38 16.81
C MET A 69 -9.68 -1.54 16.28
N ARG A 70 -10.91 -1.70 16.80
CA ARG A 70 -11.87 -2.72 16.32
C ARG A 70 -12.38 -2.39 14.92
N ASP A 71 -12.61 -1.12 14.63
CA ASP A 71 -13.03 -0.68 13.29
C ASP A 71 -11.94 -0.97 12.25
N MET A 72 -10.68 -0.71 12.59
CA MET A 72 -9.55 -1.05 11.73
C MET A 72 -9.40 -2.56 11.53
N GLU A 73 -9.54 -3.34 12.59
CA GLU A 73 -9.47 -4.80 12.50
C GLU A 73 -10.57 -5.35 11.61
N ALA A 74 -11.79 -4.86 11.73
CA ALA A 74 -12.89 -5.24 10.84
C ALA A 74 -12.59 -4.92 9.38
N PHE A 75 -11.96 -3.77 9.10
CA PHE A 75 -11.50 -3.44 7.77
C PHE A 75 -10.43 -4.43 7.28
N PHE A 76 -9.42 -4.74 8.10
CA PHE A 76 -8.38 -5.70 7.73
C PHE A 76 -8.96 -7.08 7.48
N GLU A 77 -9.82 -7.59 8.34
CA GLU A 77 -10.50 -8.88 8.15
C GLU A 77 -11.27 -8.92 6.84
N SER A 78 -12.03 -7.87 6.55
CA SER A 78 -12.79 -7.77 5.29
C SER A 78 -11.87 -7.76 4.06
N THR A 79 -10.79 -7.03 4.09
CA THR A 79 -9.86 -6.95 2.93
C THR A 79 -9.06 -8.21 2.73
N GLN A 80 -8.78 -8.97 3.79
CA GLN A 80 -7.95 -10.18 3.74
C GLN A 80 -8.70 -11.45 3.34
N GLN A 81 -10.03 -11.42 3.25
CA GLN A 81 -10.84 -12.62 2.97
C GLN A 81 -10.42 -13.39 1.70
N ASN A 82 -10.01 -12.68 0.67
CA ASN A 82 -9.60 -13.26 -0.60
C ASN A 82 -8.08 -13.32 -0.77
N VAL A 83 -7.30 -12.85 0.21
CA VAL A 83 -5.83 -12.90 0.16
C VAL A 83 -5.37 -14.31 0.51
N THR A 84 -5.51 -15.20 -0.44
CA THR A 84 -5.13 -16.62 -0.33
C THR A 84 -4.47 -17.09 -1.63
N GLY A 85 -3.48 -17.97 -1.50
CA GLY A 85 -2.73 -18.47 -2.63
C GLY A 85 -1.33 -18.95 -2.23
N THR A 86 -0.53 -19.21 -3.24
CA THR A 86 0.87 -19.66 -3.09
C THR A 86 1.81 -18.59 -3.62
N VAL A 87 2.82 -18.25 -2.84
CA VAL A 87 3.91 -17.36 -3.28
C VAL A 87 5.19 -18.19 -3.36
N PHE A 88 5.78 -18.25 -4.52
CA PHE A 88 7.04 -18.94 -4.77
C PHE A 88 8.21 -18.02 -4.52
N LEU A 89 9.18 -18.49 -3.76
CA LEU A 89 10.34 -17.71 -3.37
C LEU A 89 11.64 -18.43 -3.73
N GLU A 90 12.58 -17.69 -4.29
CA GLU A 90 13.97 -18.10 -4.37
C GLU A 90 14.74 -17.45 -3.22
N LEU A 91 15.41 -18.26 -2.42
CA LEU A 91 16.21 -17.80 -1.29
C LEU A 91 17.71 -17.99 -1.60
N ALA A 92 18.48 -16.94 -1.31
CA ALA A 92 19.94 -16.97 -1.40
C ALA A 92 20.52 -16.23 -0.19
N PRO A 93 21.82 -16.41 0.14
CA PRO A 93 22.44 -15.64 1.20
C PRO A 93 22.20 -14.13 1.02
N TYR A 94 21.70 -13.48 2.08
CA TYR A 94 21.44 -12.04 2.15
C TYR A 94 20.36 -11.49 1.18
N ARG A 95 19.66 -12.34 0.43
CA ARG A 95 18.60 -11.91 -0.49
C ARG A 95 17.49 -12.95 -0.63
N PHE A 96 16.32 -12.47 -1.04
CA PHE A 96 15.25 -13.33 -1.55
C PHE A 96 14.52 -12.63 -2.70
N GLN A 97 13.87 -13.42 -3.53
CA GLN A 97 13.09 -12.93 -4.65
C GLN A 97 11.78 -13.70 -4.75
N VAL A 98 10.68 -13.01 -5.02
CA VAL A 98 9.42 -13.63 -5.40
C VAL A 98 9.53 -14.03 -6.87
N THR A 99 9.38 -15.31 -7.16
CA THR A 99 9.51 -15.88 -8.50
C THR A 99 8.17 -16.20 -9.15
N GLY A 100 7.10 -16.28 -8.35
CA GLY A 100 5.76 -16.52 -8.86
C GLY A 100 4.69 -16.38 -7.79
N ILE A 101 3.46 -16.15 -8.23
CA ILE A 101 2.27 -16.08 -7.38
C ILE A 101 1.15 -16.85 -8.07
N GLU A 102 0.43 -17.65 -7.30
CA GLU A 102 -0.77 -18.35 -7.74
C GLU A 102 -1.91 -18.07 -6.77
N SER A 103 -3.02 -17.53 -7.27
CA SER A 103 -4.23 -17.29 -6.50
C SER A 103 -5.47 -17.44 -7.37
N ALA A 104 -6.53 -17.97 -6.80
CA ALA A 104 -7.84 -18.00 -7.45
C ALA A 104 -8.45 -16.59 -7.63
N TYR A 105 -7.99 -15.62 -6.82
CA TYR A 105 -8.46 -14.23 -6.82
C TYR A 105 -7.48 -13.26 -7.50
N ASP A 106 -6.56 -13.77 -8.32
CA ASP A 106 -5.55 -12.98 -9.00
C ASP A 106 -6.18 -11.99 -10.01
N LEU A 107 -6.10 -10.70 -9.70
CA LEU A 107 -6.58 -9.61 -10.55
C LEU A 107 -5.71 -9.40 -11.80
N MET A 108 -4.49 -9.93 -11.81
CA MET A 108 -3.57 -9.86 -12.95
C MET A 108 -3.82 -11.00 -13.96
N SER A 109 -4.78 -11.87 -13.68
CA SER A 109 -5.11 -12.99 -14.58
C SER A 109 -5.60 -12.50 -15.94
N SER A 110 -4.92 -12.92 -17.02
CA SER A 110 -5.26 -12.59 -18.40
C SER A 110 -6.63 -13.14 -18.87
N ARG A 111 -7.26 -14.01 -18.06
CA ARG A 111 -8.63 -14.48 -18.33
C ARG A 111 -9.67 -13.37 -18.19
N PHE A 112 -9.44 -12.42 -17.29
CA PHE A 112 -10.42 -11.40 -16.93
C PHE A 112 -10.00 -10.00 -17.38
N GLY A 113 -8.71 -9.74 -17.50
CA GLY A 113 -8.19 -8.45 -17.90
C GLY A 113 -7.02 -8.55 -18.85
N LYS A 114 -6.85 -7.55 -19.68
CA LYS A 114 -5.69 -7.40 -20.57
C LYS A 114 -4.98 -6.09 -20.25
N TYR A 115 -3.67 -6.19 -20.09
CA TYR A 115 -2.82 -5.08 -19.74
C TYR A 115 -1.78 -4.81 -20.83
N GLY A 116 -1.28 -3.58 -20.88
CA GLY A 116 -0.29 -3.17 -21.85
C GLY A 116 -0.80 -3.24 -23.30
N GLU A 117 0.01 -3.73 -24.20
CA GLU A 117 -0.29 -3.83 -25.64
C GLU A 117 -1.47 -4.75 -25.97
N MET A 118 -1.80 -5.68 -25.08
CA MET A 118 -2.95 -6.59 -25.24
C MET A 118 -4.27 -5.94 -24.79
N ASN A 119 -4.24 -4.75 -24.23
CA ASN A 119 -5.43 -4.05 -23.79
C ASN A 119 -6.25 -3.58 -24.98
N ASN A 120 -7.54 -3.86 -24.96
CA ASN A 120 -8.52 -3.39 -25.94
C ASN A 120 -9.74 -2.72 -25.28
N GLY A 121 -9.69 -2.46 -24.00
CA GLY A 121 -10.75 -1.81 -23.24
C GLY A 121 -10.72 -0.28 -23.33
N TRP A 122 -9.59 0.30 -23.72
CA TRP A 122 -9.42 1.74 -23.88
C TRP A 122 -8.29 2.05 -24.87
N THR A 123 -8.27 3.27 -25.39
CA THR A 123 -7.36 3.75 -26.43
C THR A 123 -6.50 4.90 -25.95
N GLY A 124 -5.54 5.35 -26.74
CA GLY A 124 -4.74 6.56 -26.47
C GLY A 124 -5.60 7.83 -26.40
N GLU A 125 -6.72 7.90 -27.12
CA GLU A 125 -7.65 9.02 -27.04
C GLU A 125 -8.35 9.10 -25.68
N ASP A 126 -8.74 7.94 -25.12
CA ASP A 126 -9.34 7.86 -23.79
C ASP A 126 -8.34 8.35 -22.73
N VAL A 127 -7.08 7.93 -22.82
CA VAL A 127 -6.00 8.39 -21.93
C VAL A 127 -5.79 9.89 -22.05
N ARG A 128 -5.78 10.42 -23.29
CA ARG A 128 -5.63 11.85 -23.53
C ARG A 128 -6.80 12.64 -22.96
N GLY A 129 -8.02 12.15 -23.13
CA GLY A 129 -9.22 12.76 -22.55
C GLY A 129 -9.19 12.77 -21.03
N PHE A 130 -8.86 11.63 -20.42
CA PHE A 130 -8.68 11.52 -18.97
C PHE A 130 -7.62 12.50 -18.44
N SER A 131 -6.46 12.55 -19.08
CA SER A 131 -5.36 13.44 -18.66
C SER A 131 -5.73 14.91 -18.72
N LYS A 132 -6.50 15.33 -19.74
CA LYS A 132 -7.02 16.70 -19.84
C LYS A 132 -7.96 17.04 -18.68
N ILE A 133 -8.90 16.15 -18.37
CA ILE A 133 -9.86 16.37 -17.29
C ILE A 133 -9.14 16.38 -15.93
N PHE A 134 -8.27 15.41 -15.70
CA PHE A 134 -7.54 15.28 -14.45
C PHE A 134 -6.54 16.43 -14.23
N GLY A 135 -5.89 16.89 -15.28
CA GLY A 135 -4.94 18.02 -15.24
C GLY A 135 -5.58 19.40 -15.15
N ASN A 136 -6.89 19.52 -15.36
CA ASN A 136 -7.56 20.81 -15.48
C ASN A 136 -7.39 21.70 -14.22
N GLN A 137 -7.47 21.12 -13.04
CA GLN A 137 -7.28 21.85 -11.78
C GLN A 137 -5.88 22.47 -11.67
N THR A 138 -4.85 21.73 -12.09
CA THR A 138 -3.47 22.21 -12.10
C THR A 138 -3.29 23.34 -13.13
N MET A 139 -3.92 23.21 -14.29
CA MET A 139 -3.92 24.28 -15.30
C MET A 139 -4.56 25.57 -14.78
N ILE A 140 -5.71 25.47 -14.11
CA ILE A 140 -6.39 26.61 -13.47
C ILE A 140 -5.49 27.24 -12.41
N TYR A 141 -4.85 26.42 -11.55
CA TYR A 141 -3.92 26.92 -10.53
C TYR A 141 -2.80 27.78 -11.16
N HIS A 142 -2.15 27.28 -12.22
CA HIS A 142 -1.08 28.02 -12.89
C HIS A 142 -1.57 29.29 -13.55
N ALA A 143 -2.73 29.26 -14.23
CA ALA A 143 -3.31 30.45 -14.84
C ALA A 143 -3.63 31.56 -13.80
N VAL A 144 -4.17 31.16 -12.64
CA VAL A 144 -4.42 32.11 -11.53
C VAL A 144 -3.12 32.69 -10.99
N LYS A 145 -2.11 31.83 -10.79
CA LYS A 145 -0.80 32.27 -10.31
C LYS A 145 -0.14 33.25 -11.27
N GLU A 146 -0.08 32.95 -12.56
CA GLU A 146 0.48 33.84 -13.59
C GLU A 146 -0.24 35.19 -13.63
N ALA A 147 -1.57 35.17 -13.53
CA ALA A 147 -2.36 36.43 -13.52
C ALA A 147 -2.13 37.28 -12.27
N THR A 148 -1.69 36.65 -11.16
CA THR A 148 -1.45 37.34 -9.89
C THR A 148 0.00 37.81 -9.75
N ASP A 149 0.97 36.99 -10.15
CA ASP A 149 2.40 37.30 -10.05
C ASP A 149 2.88 38.21 -11.15
N GLY A 150 2.13 38.33 -12.25
CA GLY A 150 2.40 39.24 -13.38
C GLY A 150 1.92 40.67 -13.18
N LYS A 151 1.40 41.01 -12.01
CA LYS A 151 1.05 42.36 -11.58
C LYS A 151 2.11 42.92 -10.62
#